data_805568548146d52dd21d712b92ba5040
#
_entry.id   805568548146d52dd21d712b92ba5040
#
_cell.length_a   1.000
_cell.length_b   1.000
_cell.length_c   1.000
_cell.angle_alpha   90.00
_cell.angle_beta   90.00
_cell.angle_gamma   90.00
#
_symmetry.space_group_name_H-M   'P 1'
#
loop_
_entity.id
_entity.type
_entity.pdbx_description
1 polymer ?
#
loop_
_entity_poly.entity_id
_entity_poly.type
_entity_poly.pdbx_seq_one_letter_code
_entity_poly.pdbx_strand_id
1 'polypeptide(L)'
;MTEGILLREAITDKYLKQYQVIILDEAHERTVNTDVLFGVLKNVQKARKENNMTELKLIIMSATMDVDHFSKYFDNCPVLYLPGRTFPVTIHHTKQKQDDYMFAAIATLFEIHLNAPPQEDVLIFLTGKDEIESMIHQIRTITKSPELQGTVQLRAFPLHSSLQQNKQMDAFTRSAENTRRVVVATNIAETSITLPGIKYVIDTGVVKMKNYEASTGLETLKVTKISQAQAWQRSGRAGRESEGACYRTYTKNELELLEKMTKPEILRCNLSATILQLLAIGVNIENFDLMDKPSKEAITVAFKQLKQLSAIKTTQSPQLTDDGRSMALFPLDPIFSRIIISAPEYGCINEILDLIAMLSTDNVYLEPNQNNRDVAYAQHNKFHMSYGDHFTLLKIYSQYRNANDKKKFHKTLKLSYSF
;
A
#
# COMPACT_ATOMS: atom_id res chain seq x y z
N MET A 1 -2.14 -3.03 -17.19
CA MET A 1 -1.02 -3.72 -16.48
C MET A 1 -0.61 -2.89 -15.28
N THR A 2 0.21 -3.45 -14.38
CA THR A 2 0.78 -2.69 -13.26
C THR A 2 2.08 -1.99 -13.69
N GLU A 3 2.47 -0.93 -12.96
CA GLU A 3 3.73 -0.20 -13.23
C GLU A 3 4.95 -1.12 -13.19
N GLY A 4 5.00 -2.07 -12.24
CA GLY A 4 6.11 -3.01 -12.13
C GLY A 4 6.23 -3.97 -13.32
N ILE A 5 5.13 -4.29 -14.01
CA ILE A 5 5.17 -5.07 -15.25
C ILE A 5 5.75 -4.22 -16.39
N LEU A 6 5.30 -2.97 -16.53
CA LEU A 6 5.79 -2.06 -17.56
C LEU A 6 7.29 -1.77 -17.40
N LEU A 7 7.78 -1.61 -16.16
CA LEU A 7 9.21 -1.47 -15.89
C LEU A 7 10.02 -2.70 -16.32
N ARG A 8 9.50 -3.90 -16.10
CA ARG A 8 10.17 -5.13 -16.55
C ARG A 8 10.16 -5.28 -18.07
N GLU A 9 9.10 -4.88 -18.75
CA GLU A 9 9.08 -4.82 -20.21
C GLU A 9 10.15 -3.86 -20.73
N ALA A 10 10.38 -2.73 -20.07
CA ALA A 10 11.43 -1.79 -20.44
C ALA A 10 12.86 -2.37 -20.29
N ILE A 11 13.08 -3.42 -19.48
CA ILE A 11 14.36 -4.15 -19.41
C ILE A 11 14.60 -4.94 -20.71
N THR A 12 13.57 -5.54 -21.27
CA THR A 12 13.65 -6.38 -22.47
C THR A 12 13.52 -5.58 -23.76
N ASP A 13 12.66 -4.57 -23.78
CA ASP A 13 12.49 -3.63 -24.90
C ASP A 13 12.61 -2.18 -24.42
N LYS A 14 13.82 -1.65 -24.47
CA LYS A 14 14.13 -0.27 -24.06
C LYS A 14 13.40 0.82 -24.84
N TYR A 15 12.75 0.48 -25.95
CA TYR A 15 11.95 1.41 -26.75
C TYR A 15 10.45 1.22 -26.55
N LEU A 16 9.99 0.17 -25.84
CA LEU A 16 8.58 -0.16 -25.64
C LEU A 16 7.78 -0.12 -26.95
N LYS A 17 8.30 -0.74 -28.00
CA LYS A 17 7.81 -0.60 -29.41
C LYS A 17 6.36 -0.99 -29.59
N GLN A 18 5.84 -1.88 -28.78
CA GLN A 18 4.45 -2.36 -28.85
C GLN A 18 3.42 -1.28 -28.41
N TYR A 19 3.84 -0.20 -27.76
CA TYR A 19 2.95 0.85 -27.29
C TYR A 19 3.11 2.13 -28.10
N GLN A 20 1.99 2.70 -28.55
CA GLN A 20 1.92 4.04 -29.13
C GLN A 20 1.50 5.09 -28.11
N VAL A 21 0.69 4.67 -27.12
CA VAL A 21 0.21 5.52 -26.03
C VAL A 21 0.41 4.78 -24.73
N ILE A 22 0.95 5.44 -23.73
CA ILE A 22 1.03 4.94 -22.34
C ILE A 22 0.33 5.95 -21.45
N ILE A 23 -0.57 5.43 -20.59
CA ILE A 23 -1.31 6.21 -19.60
C ILE A 23 -0.83 5.77 -18.22
N LEU A 24 -0.31 6.70 -17.44
CA LEU A 24 0.01 6.49 -16.03
C LEU A 24 -1.11 7.11 -15.18
N ASP A 25 -1.87 6.25 -14.54
CA ASP A 25 -2.97 6.64 -13.66
C ASP A 25 -2.51 6.77 -12.21
N GLU A 26 -3.28 7.50 -11.39
CA GLU A 26 -3.01 7.74 -9.96
C GLU A 26 -1.59 8.25 -9.68
N ALA A 27 -1.04 9.06 -10.59
CA ALA A 27 0.34 9.56 -10.52
C ALA A 27 0.69 10.28 -9.20
N HIS A 28 -0.33 10.80 -8.50
CA HIS A 28 -0.19 11.47 -7.22
C HIS A 28 0.15 10.54 -6.05
N GLU A 29 -0.02 9.23 -6.20
CA GLU A 29 0.42 8.26 -5.18
C GLU A 29 1.94 8.23 -5.04
N ARG A 30 2.66 8.65 -6.10
CA ARG A 30 4.12 8.78 -6.09
C ARG A 30 4.80 7.52 -5.55
N THR A 31 4.34 6.34 -6.05
CA THR A 31 5.03 5.07 -5.77
C THR A 31 6.42 5.08 -6.39
N VAL A 32 7.33 4.26 -5.89
CA VAL A 32 8.68 4.13 -6.47
C VAL A 32 8.61 3.78 -7.94
N ASN A 33 7.75 2.83 -8.31
CA ASN A 33 7.60 2.39 -9.69
C ASN A 33 7.08 3.50 -10.59
N THR A 34 6.12 4.29 -10.13
CA THR A 34 5.57 5.43 -10.87
C THR A 34 6.64 6.49 -11.11
N ASP A 35 7.41 6.87 -10.07
CA ASP A 35 8.49 7.86 -10.18
C ASP A 35 9.61 7.41 -11.13
N VAL A 36 9.98 6.13 -11.09
CA VAL A 36 10.95 5.55 -12.03
C VAL A 36 10.38 5.54 -13.45
N LEU A 37 9.12 5.18 -13.64
CA LEU A 37 8.47 5.18 -14.95
C LEU A 37 8.43 6.58 -15.57
N PHE A 38 8.23 7.64 -14.80
CA PHE A 38 8.28 9.01 -15.32
C PHE A 38 9.59 9.26 -16.07
N GLY A 39 10.73 8.98 -15.47
CA GLY A 39 12.03 9.18 -16.09
C GLY A 39 12.32 8.19 -17.23
N VAL A 40 11.94 6.91 -17.07
CA VAL A 40 12.11 5.89 -18.11
C VAL A 40 11.33 6.27 -19.37
N LEU A 41 10.07 6.68 -19.23
CA LEU A 41 9.22 7.02 -20.37
C LEU A 41 9.66 8.32 -21.05
N LYS A 42 10.15 9.34 -20.31
CA LYS A 42 10.82 10.50 -20.91
C LYS A 42 12.03 10.08 -21.76
N ASN A 43 12.86 9.18 -21.22
CA ASN A 43 14.01 8.68 -21.96
C ASN A 43 13.58 7.89 -23.21
N VAL A 44 12.52 7.08 -23.13
CA VAL A 44 11.95 6.35 -24.27
C VAL A 44 11.44 7.32 -25.35
N GLN A 45 10.70 8.37 -24.97
CA GLN A 45 10.23 9.39 -25.92
C GLN A 45 11.42 10.05 -26.64
N LYS A 46 12.45 10.47 -25.91
CA LYS A 46 13.65 11.07 -26.47
C LYS A 46 14.36 10.11 -27.41
N ALA A 47 14.61 8.87 -26.97
CA ALA A 47 15.30 7.84 -27.76
C ALA A 47 14.53 7.47 -29.04
N ARG A 48 13.19 7.40 -29.01
CA ARG A 48 12.39 7.17 -30.21
C ARG A 48 12.50 8.33 -31.18
N LYS A 49 12.47 9.58 -30.73
CA LYS A 49 12.65 10.78 -31.55
C LYS A 49 14.03 10.79 -32.23
N GLU A 50 15.10 10.52 -31.45
CA GLU A 50 16.47 10.46 -31.97
C GLU A 50 16.68 9.36 -33.03
N ASN A 51 15.95 8.25 -32.91
CA ASN A 51 16.02 7.12 -33.86
C ASN A 51 14.94 7.14 -34.94
N ASN A 52 14.23 8.26 -35.14
CA ASN A 52 13.17 8.41 -36.15
C ASN A 52 12.07 7.32 -36.04
N MET A 53 11.78 6.87 -34.83
CA MET A 53 10.72 5.90 -34.57
C MET A 53 9.38 6.60 -34.35
N THR A 54 8.29 5.84 -34.40
CA THR A 54 6.94 6.34 -34.03
C THR A 54 6.96 6.96 -32.64
N GLU A 55 6.46 8.18 -32.51
CA GLU A 55 6.40 8.91 -31.25
C GLU A 55 5.55 8.17 -30.22
N LEU A 56 6.05 8.10 -28.99
CA LEU A 56 5.28 7.61 -27.84
C LEU A 56 4.49 8.75 -27.22
N LYS A 57 3.18 8.63 -27.20
CA LYS A 57 2.30 9.57 -26.49
C LYS A 57 2.19 9.16 -25.02
N LEU A 58 2.42 10.09 -24.12
CA LEU A 58 2.37 9.87 -22.68
C LEU A 58 1.24 10.72 -22.06
N ILE A 59 0.38 10.09 -21.28
CA ILE A 59 -0.71 10.74 -20.54
C ILE A 59 -0.52 10.45 -19.08
N ILE A 60 -0.42 11.50 -18.27
CA ILE A 60 -0.32 11.38 -16.80
C ILE A 60 -1.65 11.81 -16.20
N MET A 61 -2.27 10.93 -15.42
CA MET A 61 -3.54 11.23 -14.74
C MET A 61 -3.31 11.32 -13.24
N SER A 62 -3.85 12.38 -12.65
CA SER A 62 -3.67 12.69 -11.24
C SER A 62 -4.92 13.35 -10.67
N ALA A 63 -5.27 13.02 -9.43
CA ALA A 63 -6.40 13.61 -8.70
C ALA A 63 -6.00 14.80 -7.80
N THR A 64 -4.74 15.24 -7.81
CA THR A 64 -4.24 16.26 -6.89
C THR A 64 -3.90 17.59 -7.54
N MET A 65 -3.73 18.62 -6.68
CA MET A 65 -3.42 20.01 -7.06
C MET A 65 -1.95 20.26 -7.41
N ASP A 66 -1.06 19.27 -7.36
CA ASP A 66 0.38 19.44 -7.66
C ASP A 66 0.70 19.43 -9.16
N VAL A 67 -0.18 20.04 -9.91
CA VAL A 67 -0.14 20.05 -11.39
C VAL A 67 1.10 20.76 -11.92
N ASP A 68 1.53 21.82 -11.25
CA ASP A 68 2.69 22.61 -11.68
C ASP A 68 4.00 21.83 -11.61
N HIS A 69 4.15 20.99 -10.59
CA HIS A 69 5.33 20.11 -10.45
C HIS A 69 5.39 19.08 -11.57
N PHE A 70 4.27 18.41 -11.85
CA PHE A 70 4.17 17.48 -12.97
C PHE A 70 4.40 18.16 -14.32
N SER A 71 3.73 19.27 -14.57
CA SER A 71 3.88 20.00 -15.83
C SER A 71 5.32 20.42 -16.09
N LYS A 72 6.00 21.00 -15.09
CA LYS A 72 7.43 21.37 -15.19
C LYS A 72 8.32 20.18 -15.44
N TYR A 73 8.11 19.05 -14.76
CA TYR A 73 8.90 17.85 -14.95
C TYR A 73 8.75 17.30 -16.36
N PHE A 74 7.57 17.35 -16.96
CA PHE A 74 7.29 16.94 -18.35
C PHE A 74 7.40 18.08 -19.35
N ASP A 75 8.43 18.92 -19.23
CA ASP A 75 8.81 19.97 -20.17
C ASP A 75 7.69 20.99 -20.43
N ASN A 76 6.96 21.39 -19.36
CA ASN A 76 5.80 22.27 -19.39
C ASN A 76 4.66 21.72 -20.27
N CYS A 77 4.40 20.42 -20.17
CA CYS A 77 3.30 19.78 -20.90
C CYS A 77 1.96 20.47 -20.60
N PRO A 78 1.04 20.48 -21.60
CA PRO A 78 -0.29 21.06 -21.38
C PRO A 78 -1.07 20.27 -20.33
N VAL A 79 -1.85 20.98 -19.55
CA VAL A 79 -2.71 20.42 -18.50
C VAL A 79 -4.16 20.51 -18.93
N LEU A 80 -4.85 19.37 -18.88
CA LEU A 80 -6.29 19.32 -19.13
C LEU A 80 -7.02 19.02 -17.82
N TYR A 81 -7.89 19.93 -17.42
CA TYR A 81 -8.77 19.73 -16.28
C TYR A 81 -10.07 19.06 -16.72
N LEU A 82 -10.36 17.90 -16.18
CA LEU A 82 -11.61 17.19 -16.38
C LEU A 82 -12.48 17.39 -15.13
N PRO A 83 -13.51 18.27 -15.20
CA PRO A 83 -14.39 18.46 -14.06
C PRO A 83 -15.19 17.19 -13.80
N GLY A 84 -14.96 16.58 -12.65
CA GLY A 84 -15.76 15.46 -12.17
C GLY A 84 -17.09 15.96 -11.58
N ARG A 85 -18.14 15.15 -11.65
CA ARG A 85 -19.36 15.38 -10.89
C ARG A 85 -19.13 14.95 -9.45
N THR A 86 -18.77 15.89 -8.59
CA THR A 86 -18.73 15.69 -7.14
C THR A 86 -19.85 16.49 -6.50
N PHE A 87 -20.47 15.90 -5.49
CA PHE A 87 -21.44 16.63 -4.67
C PHE A 87 -20.72 17.41 -3.57
N PRO A 88 -21.32 18.51 -3.06
CA PRO A 88 -20.75 19.26 -1.96
C PRO A 88 -20.49 18.39 -0.73
N VAL A 89 -19.37 18.62 -0.07
CA VAL A 89 -19.02 17.95 1.20
C VAL A 89 -18.81 19.04 2.25
N THR A 90 -19.63 19.02 3.31
CA THR A 90 -19.47 19.91 4.45
C THR A 90 -18.32 19.41 5.33
N ILE A 91 -17.34 20.26 5.61
CA ILE A 91 -16.18 19.91 6.41
C ILE A 91 -16.35 20.46 7.83
N HIS A 92 -16.30 19.56 8.81
CA HIS A 92 -16.31 19.87 10.23
C HIS A 92 -14.94 19.59 10.84
N HIS A 93 -14.50 20.46 11.75
CA HIS A 93 -13.26 20.31 12.51
C HIS A 93 -13.55 20.32 14.00
N THR A 94 -12.74 19.62 14.78
CA THR A 94 -12.78 19.77 16.24
C THR A 94 -12.35 21.18 16.65
N LYS A 95 -12.96 21.72 17.68
CA LYS A 95 -12.61 23.04 18.22
C LYS A 95 -11.28 23.04 18.97
N GLN A 96 -10.93 21.91 19.57
CA GLN A 96 -9.72 21.71 20.37
C GLN A 96 -8.97 20.48 19.87
N LYS A 97 -7.65 20.50 20.06
CA LYS A 97 -6.79 19.35 19.77
C LYS A 97 -7.26 18.12 20.52
N GLN A 98 -7.28 16.98 19.84
CA GLN A 98 -7.63 15.69 20.41
C GLN A 98 -6.35 14.87 20.58
N ASP A 99 -6.06 14.42 21.79
CA ASP A 99 -4.91 13.55 22.05
C ASP A 99 -5.22 12.09 21.70
N ASP A 100 -6.48 11.67 21.85
CA ASP A 100 -6.98 10.34 21.48
C ASP A 100 -7.93 10.44 20.27
N TYR A 101 -7.36 10.25 19.08
CA TYR A 101 -8.15 10.26 17.85
C TYR A 101 -9.11 9.06 17.72
N MET A 102 -8.81 7.93 18.39
CA MET A 102 -9.68 6.76 18.40
C MET A 102 -10.96 7.06 19.16
N PHE A 103 -10.83 7.62 20.37
CA PHE A 103 -11.97 8.06 21.16
C PHE A 103 -12.78 9.14 20.43
N ALA A 104 -12.11 10.14 19.87
CA ALA A 104 -12.77 11.20 19.10
C ALA A 104 -13.56 10.64 17.91
N ALA A 105 -13.00 9.65 17.19
CA ALA A 105 -13.67 9.02 16.06
C ALA A 105 -14.92 8.22 16.50
N ILE A 106 -14.85 7.49 17.62
CA ILE A 106 -16.00 6.76 18.17
C ILE A 106 -17.08 7.72 18.62
N ALA A 107 -16.74 8.77 19.38
CA ALA A 107 -17.70 9.77 19.83
C ALA A 107 -18.43 10.42 18.64
N THR A 108 -17.68 10.82 17.62
CA THR A 108 -18.24 11.38 16.38
C THR A 108 -19.13 10.39 15.64
N LEU A 109 -18.76 9.10 15.60
CA LEU A 109 -19.60 8.07 15.00
C LEU A 109 -20.96 7.97 15.68
N PHE A 110 -20.99 7.96 17.01
CA PHE A 110 -22.26 7.85 17.76
C PHE A 110 -23.06 9.15 17.69
N GLU A 111 -22.42 10.32 17.63
CA GLU A 111 -23.11 11.59 17.38
C GLU A 111 -23.82 11.56 15.99
N ILE A 112 -23.13 11.10 14.94
CA ILE A 112 -23.74 10.91 13.62
C ILE A 112 -24.87 9.88 13.70
N HIS A 113 -24.66 8.78 14.43
CA HIS A 113 -25.63 7.69 14.52
C HIS A 113 -26.96 8.12 15.14
N LEU A 114 -26.90 8.97 16.13
CA LEU A 114 -28.10 9.46 16.85
C LEU A 114 -28.84 10.59 16.10
N ASN A 115 -28.13 11.39 15.31
CA ASN A 115 -28.67 12.62 14.72
C ASN A 115 -28.95 12.51 13.22
N ALA A 116 -28.32 11.58 12.51
CA ALA A 116 -28.42 11.47 11.06
C ALA A 116 -29.46 10.43 10.61
N PRO A 117 -30.01 10.55 9.36
CA PRO A 117 -30.92 9.57 8.79
C PRO A 117 -30.38 8.14 8.82
N PRO A 118 -31.26 7.13 9.00
CA PRO A 118 -30.84 5.74 9.25
C PRO A 118 -30.00 5.09 8.17
N GLN A 119 -30.23 5.42 6.90
CA GLN A 119 -29.64 4.71 5.73
C GLN A 119 -28.36 5.35 5.21
N GLU A 120 -27.78 6.27 5.96
CA GLU A 120 -26.58 6.99 5.56
C GLU A 120 -25.32 6.37 6.18
N ASP A 121 -24.46 5.83 5.32
CA ASP A 121 -23.29 5.05 5.72
C ASP A 121 -22.10 5.94 6.12
N VAL A 122 -21.24 5.40 6.98
CA VAL A 122 -20.07 6.08 7.53
C VAL A 122 -18.78 5.37 7.13
N LEU A 123 -17.77 6.14 6.75
CA LEU A 123 -16.41 5.66 6.51
C LEU A 123 -15.47 6.28 7.55
N ILE A 124 -14.72 5.47 8.28
CA ILE A 124 -13.74 5.91 9.29
C ILE A 124 -12.34 5.52 8.81
N PHE A 125 -11.41 6.49 8.79
CA PHE A 125 -10.02 6.24 8.44
C PHE A 125 -9.17 6.01 9.69
N LEU A 126 -8.47 4.86 9.74
CA LEU A 126 -7.53 4.47 10.79
C LEU A 126 -6.19 4.02 10.20
N THR A 127 -5.21 3.75 11.06
CA THR A 127 -3.83 3.51 10.64
C THR A 127 -3.53 2.07 10.26
N GLY A 128 -4.22 1.09 10.85
CA GLY A 128 -3.92 -0.32 10.61
C GLY A 128 -4.94 -1.30 11.19
N LYS A 129 -4.69 -2.58 10.94
CA LYS A 129 -5.57 -3.70 11.31
C LYS A 129 -5.94 -3.70 12.80
N ASP A 130 -4.96 -3.54 13.68
CA ASP A 130 -5.17 -3.65 15.13
C ASP A 130 -6.15 -2.57 15.62
N GLU A 131 -5.99 -1.33 15.16
CA GLU A 131 -6.89 -0.24 15.47
C GLU A 131 -8.28 -0.47 14.88
N ILE A 132 -8.37 -0.97 13.65
CA ILE A 132 -9.63 -1.29 12.98
C ILE A 132 -10.40 -2.35 13.78
N GLU A 133 -9.74 -3.44 14.16
CA GLU A 133 -10.37 -4.51 14.96
C GLU A 133 -10.79 -4.03 16.34
N SER A 134 -9.95 -3.23 17.01
CA SER A 134 -10.27 -2.59 18.28
C SER A 134 -11.49 -1.68 18.18
N MET A 135 -11.52 -0.80 17.17
CA MET A 135 -12.65 0.09 16.89
C MET A 135 -13.95 -0.70 16.66
N ILE A 136 -13.92 -1.73 15.82
CA ILE A 136 -15.08 -2.59 15.54
C ILE A 136 -15.56 -3.29 16.80
N HIS A 137 -14.66 -3.76 17.66
CA HIS A 137 -15.00 -4.39 18.92
C HIS A 137 -15.70 -3.38 19.85
N GLN A 138 -15.17 -2.17 19.98
CA GLN A 138 -15.78 -1.11 20.81
C GLN A 138 -17.16 -0.71 20.27
N ILE A 139 -17.31 -0.51 18.95
CA ILE A 139 -18.60 -0.23 18.32
C ILE A 139 -19.63 -1.33 18.68
N ARG A 140 -19.26 -2.61 18.52
CA ARG A 140 -20.14 -3.74 18.86
C ARG A 140 -20.49 -3.83 20.33
N THR A 141 -19.62 -3.37 21.22
CA THR A 141 -19.86 -3.36 22.65
C THR A 141 -20.84 -2.25 23.02
N ILE A 142 -20.60 -1.04 22.51
CA ILE A 142 -21.46 0.13 22.78
C ILE A 142 -22.86 -0.07 22.21
N THR A 143 -23.00 -0.66 21.00
CA THR A 143 -24.32 -0.92 20.39
C THR A 143 -25.20 -1.91 21.18
N LYS A 144 -24.64 -2.64 22.14
CA LYS A 144 -25.39 -3.52 23.03
C LYS A 144 -25.94 -2.78 24.25
N SER A 145 -25.59 -1.51 24.47
CA SER A 145 -26.07 -0.75 25.62
C SER A 145 -27.59 -0.54 25.56
N PRO A 146 -28.29 -0.53 26.69
CA PRO A 146 -29.74 -0.32 26.73
C PRO A 146 -30.18 1.00 26.10
N GLU A 147 -29.34 2.03 26.15
CA GLU A 147 -29.60 3.38 25.64
C GLU A 147 -29.75 3.44 24.14
N LEU A 148 -29.17 2.46 23.43
CA LEU A 148 -29.25 2.34 21.97
C LEU A 148 -30.27 1.31 21.49
N GLN A 149 -31.01 0.69 22.41
CA GLN A 149 -32.09 -0.23 22.08
C GLN A 149 -33.24 0.53 21.40
N GLY A 150 -33.66 0.06 20.22
CA GLY A 150 -34.70 0.74 19.43
C GLY A 150 -34.17 1.74 18.43
N THR A 151 -32.86 2.03 18.41
CA THR A 151 -32.22 2.80 17.33
C THR A 151 -31.97 1.93 16.10
N VAL A 152 -31.55 2.56 15.00
CA VAL A 152 -31.11 1.88 13.79
C VAL A 152 -29.98 0.91 14.11
N GLN A 153 -29.99 -0.28 13.49
CA GLN A 153 -28.91 -1.24 13.70
C GLN A 153 -27.61 -0.71 13.07
N LEU A 154 -26.52 -0.69 13.85
CA LEU A 154 -25.21 -0.30 13.37
C LEU A 154 -24.35 -1.54 13.09
N ARG A 155 -23.82 -1.67 11.87
CA ARG A 155 -22.94 -2.77 11.47
C ARG A 155 -21.59 -2.24 11.00
N ALA A 156 -20.53 -2.64 11.72
CA ALA A 156 -19.17 -2.25 11.42
C ALA A 156 -18.41 -3.34 10.64
N PHE A 157 -17.74 -2.93 9.56
CA PHE A 157 -16.98 -3.77 8.65
C PHE A 157 -15.53 -3.28 8.54
N PRO A 158 -14.54 -4.18 8.67
CA PRO A 158 -13.14 -3.84 8.46
C PRO A 158 -12.82 -3.75 6.96
N LEU A 159 -11.88 -2.86 6.60
CA LEU A 159 -11.34 -2.77 5.25
C LEU A 159 -9.85 -2.42 5.26
N HIS A 160 -9.00 -3.41 5.01
CA HIS A 160 -7.54 -3.26 4.92
C HIS A 160 -6.94 -4.31 3.99
N SER A 161 -5.72 -4.09 3.48
CA SER A 161 -5.07 -4.93 2.47
C SER A 161 -4.90 -6.39 2.89
N SER A 162 -4.60 -6.67 4.16
CA SER A 162 -4.40 -8.03 4.68
C SER A 162 -5.72 -8.78 4.99
N LEU A 163 -6.89 -8.18 4.68
CA LEU A 163 -8.17 -8.85 4.86
C LEU A 163 -8.45 -9.79 3.67
N GLN A 164 -8.97 -10.98 3.93
CA GLN A 164 -9.39 -11.92 2.89
C GLN A 164 -10.42 -11.27 1.94
N GLN A 165 -10.30 -11.54 0.64
CA GLN A 165 -11.11 -10.90 -0.41
C GLN A 165 -12.63 -11.04 -0.18
N ASN A 166 -13.10 -12.20 0.27
CA ASN A 166 -14.52 -12.42 0.60
C ASN A 166 -15.01 -11.50 1.73
N LYS A 167 -14.17 -11.26 2.75
CA LYS A 167 -14.49 -10.34 3.85
C LYS A 167 -14.38 -8.87 3.45
N GLN A 168 -13.48 -8.55 2.49
CA GLN A 168 -13.46 -7.22 1.90
C GLN A 168 -14.78 -6.93 1.18
N MET A 169 -15.33 -7.93 0.45
CA MET A 169 -16.59 -7.78 -0.26
C MET A 169 -17.78 -7.46 0.65
N ASP A 170 -17.76 -7.90 1.92
CA ASP A 170 -18.80 -7.55 2.89
C ASP A 170 -18.91 -6.02 3.10
N ALA A 171 -17.78 -5.31 3.05
CA ALA A 171 -17.76 -3.86 3.17
C ALA A 171 -18.38 -3.11 1.98
N PHE A 172 -18.56 -3.75 0.83
CA PHE A 172 -19.19 -3.15 -0.35
C PHE A 172 -20.70 -3.40 -0.43
N THR A 173 -21.20 -4.37 0.31
CA THR A 173 -22.62 -4.72 0.30
C THR A 173 -23.41 -3.61 0.99
N ARG A 174 -24.39 -3.03 0.30
CA ARG A 174 -25.31 -2.05 0.91
C ARG A 174 -26.08 -2.70 2.05
N SER A 175 -26.27 -1.96 3.11
CA SER A 175 -27.03 -2.43 4.27
C SER A 175 -28.51 -2.61 3.95
N ALA A 176 -29.16 -3.51 4.69
CA ALA A 176 -30.61 -3.66 4.67
C ALA A 176 -31.30 -2.39 5.23
N GLU A 177 -32.60 -2.26 4.97
CA GLU A 177 -33.42 -1.23 5.59
C GLU A 177 -33.23 -1.22 7.11
N ASN A 178 -33.21 -0.05 7.75
CA ASN A 178 -32.95 0.13 9.17
C ASN A 178 -31.55 -0.31 9.67
N THR A 179 -30.56 -0.38 8.79
CA THR A 179 -29.20 -0.69 9.19
C THR A 179 -28.25 0.38 8.66
N ARG A 180 -27.40 0.96 9.53
CA ARG A 180 -26.31 1.83 9.11
C ARG A 180 -25.03 1.02 9.01
N ARG A 181 -24.40 1.05 7.83
CA ARG A 181 -23.08 0.47 7.62
C ARG A 181 -21.99 1.46 8.05
N VAL A 182 -21.04 0.97 8.82
CA VAL A 182 -19.80 1.67 9.17
C VAL A 182 -18.64 0.91 8.59
N VAL A 183 -17.93 1.48 7.65
CA VAL A 183 -16.70 0.89 7.12
C VAL A 183 -15.53 1.52 7.87
N VAL A 184 -14.73 0.71 8.53
CA VAL A 184 -13.51 1.15 9.23
C VAL A 184 -12.32 0.70 8.39
N ALA A 185 -11.59 1.66 7.81
CA ALA A 185 -10.62 1.39 6.75
C ALA A 185 -9.25 2.03 7.00
N THR A 186 -8.23 1.45 6.39
CA THR A 186 -6.94 2.11 6.17
C THR A 186 -7.03 3.05 4.97
N ASN A 187 -5.91 3.64 4.58
CA ASN A 187 -5.78 4.44 3.36
C ASN A 187 -6.12 3.69 2.05
N ILE A 188 -6.36 2.39 2.06
CA ILE A 188 -6.88 1.63 0.91
C ILE A 188 -8.22 2.21 0.39
N ALA A 189 -9.03 2.79 1.28
CA ALA A 189 -10.27 3.46 0.93
C ALA A 189 -10.07 4.94 0.52
N GLU A 190 -8.84 5.44 0.48
CA GLU A 190 -8.53 6.83 0.15
C GLU A 190 -8.51 7.06 -1.36
N THR A 191 -7.93 6.14 -2.14
CA THR A 191 -7.77 6.27 -3.60
C THR A 191 -8.38 5.09 -4.36
N SER A 192 -7.89 3.89 -4.13
CA SER A 192 -8.03 2.73 -5.00
C SER A 192 -9.42 2.06 -4.98
N ILE A 193 -10.26 2.35 -3.98
CA ILE A 193 -11.54 1.64 -3.78
C ILE A 193 -12.71 2.62 -3.74
N THR A 194 -13.78 2.30 -4.46
CA THR A 194 -15.04 3.04 -4.42
C THR A 194 -16.07 2.30 -3.58
N LEU A 195 -16.41 2.87 -2.42
CA LEU A 195 -17.48 2.37 -1.56
C LEU A 195 -18.78 3.10 -1.88
N PRO A 196 -19.84 2.39 -2.31
CA PRO A 196 -21.13 3.03 -2.60
C PRO A 196 -21.83 3.45 -1.29
N GLY A 197 -22.63 4.52 -1.35
CA GLY A 197 -23.52 4.93 -0.25
C GLY A 197 -22.86 5.66 0.91
N ILE A 198 -21.57 5.98 0.87
CA ILE A 198 -20.88 6.72 1.94
C ILE A 198 -21.36 8.19 1.92
N LYS A 199 -21.95 8.62 3.02
CA LYS A 199 -22.39 9.97 3.28
C LYS A 199 -21.50 10.73 4.26
N TYR A 200 -20.99 10.01 5.23
CA TYR A 200 -20.18 10.57 6.30
C TYR A 200 -18.77 9.98 6.28
N VAL A 201 -17.78 10.84 6.38
CA VAL A 201 -16.38 10.46 6.55
C VAL A 201 -15.90 10.95 7.90
N ILE A 202 -15.26 10.10 8.68
CA ILE A 202 -14.53 10.45 9.89
C ILE A 202 -13.04 10.30 9.58
N ASP A 203 -12.34 11.43 9.54
CA ASP A 203 -10.92 11.49 9.23
C ASP A 203 -10.11 11.77 10.50
N THR A 204 -9.30 10.79 10.91
CA THR A 204 -8.46 10.89 12.10
C THR A 204 -7.18 11.69 11.90
N GLY A 205 -6.85 12.08 10.68
CA GLY A 205 -5.65 12.86 10.36
C GLY A 205 -4.34 12.10 10.47
N VAL A 206 -4.38 10.77 10.58
CA VAL A 206 -3.20 9.92 10.70
C VAL A 206 -3.19 8.78 9.69
N VAL A 207 -1.99 8.30 9.40
CA VAL A 207 -1.74 7.16 8.50
C VAL A 207 -0.51 6.39 8.96
N LYS A 208 -0.45 5.09 8.68
CA LYS A 208 0.74 4.28 8.92
C LYS A 208 1.57 4.23 7.63
N MET A 209 2.80 4.72 7.71
CA MET A 209 3.69 4.81 6.55
C MET A 209 4.98 4.04 6.79
N LYS A 210 5.46 3.38 5.72
CA LYS A 210 6.81 2.82 5.69
C LYS A 210 7.82 3.95 5.64
N ASN A 211 8.85 3.84 6.47
CA ASN A 211 10.00 4.70 6.48
C ASN A 211 11.27 3.86 6.56
N TYR A 212 12.18 4.09 5.64
CA TYR A 212 13.50 3.45 5.60
C TYR A 212 14.54 4.39 6.18
N GLU A 213 15.31 3.91 7.13
CA GLU A 213 16.42 4.64 7.72
C GLU A 213 17.74 4.11 7.15
N ALA A 214 18.35 4.89 6.27
CA ALA A 214 19.56 4.48 5.56
C ALA A 214 20.74 4.20 6.50
N SER A 215 20.81 4.89 7.65
CA SER A 215 21.89 4.71 8.65
C SER A 215 21.86 3.33 9.32
N THR A 216 20.67 2.78 9.56
CA THR A 216 20.48 1.48 10.23
C THR A 216 20.10 0.35 9.26
N GLY A 217 19.67 0.69 8.04
CA GLY A 217 19.13 -0.26 7.06
C GLY A 217 17.77 -0.84 7.43
N LEU A 218 17.10 -0.26 8.43
CA LEU A 218 15.81 -0.76 8.92
C LEU A 218 14.64 -0.09 8.23
N GLU A 219 13.66 -0.90 7.83
CA GLU A 219 12.34 -0.44 7.46
C GLU A 219 11.42 -0.44 8.69
N THR A 220 10.78 0.67 8.94
CA THR A 220 9.85 0.84 10.05
C THR A 220 8.50 1.31 9.55
N LEU A 221 7.42 0.82 10.18
CA LEU A 221 6.07 1.34 9.98
C LEU A 221 5.75 2.30 11.13
N LYS A 222 5.66 3.60 10.81
CA LYS A 222 5.36 4.64 11.80
C LYS A 222 4.00 5.28 11.52
N VAL A 223 3.25 5.55 12.59
CA VAL A 223 2.05 6.40 12.51
C VAL A 223 2.51 7.84 12.35
N THR A 224 2.06 8.48 11.30
CA THR A 224 2.40 9.86 10.93
C THR A 224 1.13 10.65 10.62
N LYS A 225 1.21 11.97 10.64
CA LYS A 225 0.13 12.83 10.14
C LYS A 225 0.01 12.66 8.62
N ILE A 226 -1.23 12.77 8.13
CA ILE A 226 -1.51 12.79 6.68
C ILE A 226 -1.06 14.11 6.06
N SER A 227 -1.05 14.18 4.73
CA SER A 227 -0.93 15.43 3.98
C SER A 227 -2.28 16.14 3.81
N GLN A 228 -2.24 17.43 3.44
CA GLN A 228 -3.46 18.17 3.07
C GLN A 228 -4.16 17.51 1.86
N ALA A 229 -3.39 17.03 0.88
CA ALA A 229 -3.92 16.31 -0.27
C ALA A 229 -4.69 15.05 0.16
N GLN A 230 -4.14 14.25 1.08
CA GLN A 230 -4.84 13.08 1.63
C GLN A 230 -6.12 13.47 2.39
N ALA A 231 -6.07 14.56 3.18
CA ALA A 231 -7.26 15.07 3.87
C ALA A 231 -8.38 15.44 2.89
N TRP A 232 -8.04 15.99 1.73
CA TRP A 232 -9.00 16.28 0.66
C TRP A 232 -9.53 15.02 -0.01
N GLN A 233 -8.66 14.07 -0.32
CA GLN A 233 -9.07 12.78 -0.91
C GLN A 233 -10.02 12.01 0.01
N ARG A 234 -9.72 11.96 1.32
CA ARG A 234 -10.59 11.34 2.33
C ARG A 234 -11.96 12.01 2.39
N SER A 235 -12.00 13.33 2.46
CA SER A 235 -13.28 14.06 2.50
C SER A 235 -14.10 13.86 1.22
N GLY A 236 -13.46 13.77 0.05
CA GLY A 236 -14.10 13.53 -1.23
C GLY A 236 -14.84 12.16 -1.31
N ARG A 237 -14.58 11.25 -0.38
CA ARG A 237 -15.31 9.97 -0.32
C ARG A 237 -16.76 10.14 0.08
N ALA A 238 -17.12 11.21 0.80
CA ALA A 238 -18.50 11.51 1.18
C ALA A 238 -19.35 12.13 0.03
N GLY A 239 -18.70 12.76 -0.96
CA GLY A 239 -19.37 13.50 -2.04
C GLY A 239 -19.51 12.76 -3.37
N ARG A 240 -19.47 11.43 -3.41
CA ARG A 240 -19.49 10.67 -4.68
C ARG A 240 -20.87 10.47 -5.27
N GLU A 241 -21.85 10.12 -4.47
CA GLU A 241 -23.21 9.81 -4.93
C GLU A 241 -24.24 10.90 -4.58
N SER A 242 -23.95 11.68 -3.55
CA SER A 242 -24.82 12.74 -3.02
C SER A 242 -24.04 13.68 -2.13
N GLU A 243 -24.66 14.77 -1.68
CA GLU A 243 -24.08 15.63 -0.65
C GLU A 243 -23.75 14.86 0.62
N GLY A 244 -22.61 15.16 1.24
CA GLY A 244 -22.13 14.48 2.42
C GLY A 244 -21.41 15.40 3.40
N ALA A 245 -20.86 14.81 4.47
CA ALA A 245 -20.07 15.56 5.43
C ALA A 245 -18.79 14.78 5.83
N CYS A 246 -17.74 15.54 6.11
CA CYS A 246 -16.49 15.00 6.64
C CYS A 246 -16.20 15.62 8.01
N TYR A 247 -16.05 14.77 8.99
CA TYR A 247 -15.71 15.12 10.38
C TYR A 247 -14.23 14.84 10.61
N ARG A 248 -13.42 15.88 10.75
CA ARG A 248 -12.00 15.79 11.04
C ARG A 248 -11.81 15.83 12.55
N THR A 249 -11.18 14.81 13.13
CA THR A 249 -10.90 14.76 14.58
C THR A 249 -9.68 15.64 14.96
N TYR A 250 -9.33 16.58 14.14
CA TYR A 250 -8.24 17.54 14.33
C TYR A 250 -8.72 18.95 13.95
N THR A 251 -8.03 19.95 14.48
CA THR A 251 -8.41 21.36 14.29
C THR A 251 -8.06 21.88 12.90
N LYS A 252 -8.66 22.99 12.51
CA LYS A 252 -8.31 23.68 11.26
C LYS A 252 -6.85 24.13 11.24
N ASN A 253 -6.34 24.64 12.37
CA ASN A 253 -4.94 25.02 12.49
C ASN A 253 -3.99 23.83 12.30
N GLU A 254 -4.33 22.64 12.84
CA GLU A 254 -3.55 21.44 12.61
C GLU A 254 -3.55 21.05 11.12
N LEU A 255 -4.66 21.19 10.40
CA LEU A 255 -4.70 20.97 8.95
C LEU A 255 -3.74 21.90 8.20
N GLU A 256 -3.72 23.17 8.54
CA GLU A 256 -2.87 24.18 7.87
C GLU A 256 -1.37 23.92 8.09
N LEU A 257 -1.03 23.25 9.19
CA LEU A 257 0.36 22.83 9.51
C LEU A 257 0.76 21.52 8.84
N LEU A 258 -0.16 20.77 8.22
CA LEU A 258 0.19 19.55 7.50
C LEU A 258 0.98 19.88 6.22
N GLU A 259 1.86 18.95 5.84
CA GLU A 259 2.52 18.99 4.53
C GLU A 259 1.46 19.03 3.41
N LYS A 260 1.70 19.82 2.37
CA LYS A 260 0.75 19.93 1.25
C LYS A 260 0.54 18.60 0.56
N MET A 261 1.64 17.91 0.25
CA MET A 261 1.66 16.62 -0.45
C MET A 261 2.35 15.56 0.38
N THR A 262 2.00 14.32 0.16
CA THR A 262 2.68 13.18 0.79
C THR A 262 4.10 13.07 0.21
N LYS A 263 5.09 12.85 1.08
CA LYS A 263 6.46 12.63 0.66
C LYS A 263 6.55 11.41 -0.27
N PRO A 264 7.10 11.55 -1.49
CA PRO A 264 7.23 10.46 -2.45
C PRO A 264 7.89 9.21 -1.83
N GLU A 265 7.46 8.04 -2.26
CA GLU A 265 7.96 6.78 -1.70
C GLU A 265 9.46 6.61 -1.94
N ILE A 266 9.97 7.04 -3.09
CA ILE A 266 11.38 6.96 -3.46
C ILE A 266 12.32 7.70 -2.49
N LEU A 267 11.80 8.66 -1.72
CA LEU A 267 12.56 9.41 -0.71
C LEU A 267 12.57 8.74 0.69
N ARG A 268 11.85 7.61 0.86
CA ARG A 268 11.62 6.97 2.16
C ARG A 268 11.62 5.43 2.13
N CYS A 269 12.13 4.83 1.05
CA CYS A 269 12.24 3.38 0.89
C CYS A 269 13.69 2.93 0.65
N ASN A 270 13.93 1.62 0.73
CA ASN A 270 15.18 1.01 0.28
C ASN A 270 15.25 1.07 -1.25
N LEU A 271 16.36 1.59 -1.77
CA LEU A 271 16.53 1.81 -3.21
C LEU A 271 17.22 0.64 -3.94
N SER A 272 17.62 -0.42 -3.26
CA SER A 272 18.43 -1.49 -3.86
C SER A 272 17.72 -2.17 -5.04
N ALA A 273 16.43 -2.50 -4.87
CA ALA A 273 15.63 -3.09 -5.95
C ALA A 273 15.48 -2.12 -7.14
N THR A 274 15.20 -0.86 -6.85
CA THR A 274 15.03 0.20 -7.87
C THR A 274 16.31 0.43 -8.65
N ILE A 275 17.44 0.54 -7.96
CA ILE A 275 18.75 0.75 -8.59
C ILE A 275 19.12 -0.47 -9.45
N LEU A 276 18.88 -1.68 -8.97
CA LEU A 276 19.12 -2.90 -9.73
C LEU A 276 18.34 -2.91 -11.04
N GLN A 277 17.05 -2.55 -11.01
CA GLN A 277 16.21 -2.45 -12.20
C GLN A 277 16.69 -1.35 -13.16
N LEU A 278 17.02 -0.16 -12.66
CA LEU A 278 17.55 0.94 -13.47
C LEU A 278 18.85 0.54 -14.16
N LEU A 279 19.77 -0.10 -13.46
CA LEU A 279 21.02 -0.61 -14.05
C LEU A 279 20.76 -1.68 -15.13
N ALA A 280 19.72 -2.49 -14.98
CA ALA A 280 19.34 -3.48 -15.99
C ALA A 280 18.81 -2.84 -17.28
N ILE A 281 18.15 -1.69 -17.18
CA ILE A 281 17.74 -0.85 -18.33
C ILE A 281 18.93 -0.08 -18.91
N GLY A 282 20.08 -0.08 -18.23
CA GLY A 282 21.29 0.66 -18.64
C GLY A 282 21.36 2.09 -18.11
N VAL A 283 20.65 2.38 -17.05
CA VAL A 283 20.53 3.72 -16.44
C VAL A 283 21.16 3.74 -15.05
N ASN A 284 22.04 4.72 -14.80
CA ASN A 284 22.56 5.00 -13.47
C ASN A 284 21.67 6.03 -12.76
N ILE A 285 21.17 5.71 -11.56
CA ILE A 285 20.29 6.58 -10.77
C ILE A 285 20.89 7.96 -10.48
N GLU A 286 22.20 8.08 -10.35
CA GLU A 286 22.89 9.36 -10.07
C GLU A 286 22.67 10.40 -11.16
N ASN A 287 22.60 9.95 -12.42
CA ASN A 287 22.40 10.77 -13.62
C ASN A 287 20.96 10.68 -14.16
N PHE A 288 20.10 9.93 -13.50
CA PHE A 288 18.73 9.72 -13.94
C PHE A 288 17.84 10.91 -13.59
N ASP A 289 16.98 11.27 -14.53
CA ASP A 289 16.02 12.35 -14.35
C ASP A 289 14.83 11.87 -13.53
N LEU A 290 14.95 11.97 -12.21
CA LEU A 290 13.84 11.73 -11.27
C LEU A 290 13.19 13.06 -10.91
N MET A 291 11.86 13.05 -10.76
CA MET A 291 11.09 14.23 -10.36
C MET A 291 11.55 14.72 -8.97
N ASP A 292 11.77 13.79 -8.04
CA ASP A 292 12.38 14.05 -6.73
C ASP A 292 13.57 13.12 -6.54
N LYS A 293 14.75 13.69 -6.24
CA LYS A 293 15.98 12.92 -6.10
C LYS A 293 16.18 12.40 -4.69
N PRO A 294 16.42 11.08 -4.52
CA PRO A 294 16.82 10.52 -3.21
C PRO A 294 18.12 11.13 -2.69
N SER A 295 18.34 11.00 -1.38
CA SER A 295 19.59 11.45 -0.78
C SER A 295 20.79 10.62 -1.29
N LYS A 296 21.95 11.27 -1.38
CA LYS A 296 23.20 10.58 -1.75
C LYS A 296 23.55 9.43 -0.80
N GLU A 297 23.19 9.58 0.48
CA GLU A 297 23.37 8.54 1.49
C GLU A 297 22.56 7.29 1.18
N ALA A 298 21.26 7.46 0.87
CA ALA A 298 20.36 6.33 0.50
C ALA A 298 20.88 5.59 -0.76
N ILE A 299 21.32 6.33 -1.77
CA ILE A 299 21.91 5.76 -3.00
C ILE A 299 23.20 5.00 -2.67
N THR A 300 24.08 5.59 -1.85
CA THR A 300 25.35 4.95 -1.46
C THR A 300 25.12 3.65 -0.68
N VAL A 301 24.17 3.64 0.25
CA VAL A 301 23.79 2.43 1.02
C VAL A 301 23.26 1.36 0.09
N ALA A 302 22.40 1.71 -0.85
CA ALA A 302 21.85 0.76 -1.82
C ALA A 302 22.95 0.17 -2.74
N PHE A 303 23.90 0.97 -3.23
CA PHE A 303 25.05 0.46 -3.98
C PHE A 303 25.93 -0.49 -3.14
N LYS A 304 26.17 -0.16 -1.87
CA LYS A 304 26.90 -1.06 -0.96
C LYS A 304 26.19 -2.40 -0.81
N GLN A 305 24.87 -2.40 -0.62
CA GLN A 305 24.07 -3.59 -0.51
C GLN A 305 24.13 -4.43 -1.81
N LEU A 306 23.94 -3.82 -2.96
CA LEU A 306 24.04 -4.51 -4.26
C LEU A 306 25.45 -5.10 -4.51
N LYS A 307 26.49 -4.42 -4.07
CA LYS A 307 27.86 -4.96 -4.12
C LYS A 307 28.04 -6.18 -3.20
N GLN A 308 27.52 -6.12 -1.98
CA GLN A 308 27.55 -7.26 -1.04
C GLN A 308 26.81 -8.48 -1.59
N LEU A 309 25.71 -8.26 -2.32
CA LEU A 309 24.97 -9.31 -3.02
C LEU A 309 25.65 -9.76 -4.33
N SER A 310 26.83 -9.22 -4.66
CA SER A 310 27.54 -9.48 -5.93
C SER A 310 26.71 -9.13 -7.18
N ALA A 311 25.70 -8.25 -7.05
CA ALA A 311 24.89 -7.79 -8.17
C ALA A 311 25.63 -6.76 -9.04
N ILE A 312 26.55 -6.00 -8.45
CA ILE A 312 27.40 -5.03 -9.16
C ILE A 312 28.87 -5.26 -8.85
N LYS A 313 29.74 -4.89 -9.80
CA LYS A 313 31.21 -5.03 -9.65
C LYS A 313 31.79 -4.02 -8.68
N THR A 314 31.43 -2.76 -8.84
CA THR A 314 31.95 -1.64 -8.02
C THR A 314 30.84 -0.65 -7.72
N THR A 315 31.00 0.14 -6.64
CA THR A 315 30.05 1.19 -6.27
C THR A 315 30.33 2.52 -6.97
N GLN A 316 31.55 2.76 -7.45
CA GLN A 316 31.96 4.02 -8.11
C GLN A 316 31.53 4.07 -9.57
N SER A 317 31.56 2.94 -10.26
CA SER A 317 31.06 2.78 -11.64
C SER A 317 30.19 1.53 -11.66
N PRO A 318 28.93 1.62 -11.23
CA PRO A 318 28.09 0.45 -11.03
C PRO A 318 27.76 -0.23 -12.38
N GLN A 319 28.32 -1.40 -12.58
CA GLN A 319 28.03 -2.28 -13.70
C GLN A 319 27.50 -3.60 -13.15
N LEU A 320 26.41 -4.08 -13.74
CA LEU A 320 25.83 -5.38 -13.38
C LEU A 320 26.81 -6.52 -13.67
N THR A 321 26.87 -7.45 -12.76
CA THR A 321 27.42 -8.80 -12.98
C THR A 321 26.40 -9.65 -13.75
N ASP A 322 26.77 -10.87 -14.13
CA ASP A 322 25.82 -11.83 -14.72
C ASP A 322 24.74 -12.21 -13.71
N ASP A 323 25.13 -12.40 -12.45
CA ASP A 323 24.17 -12.59 -11.34
C ASP A 323 23.26 -11.39 -11.19
N GLY A 324 23.79 -10.16 -11.22
CA GLY A 324 23.00 -8.94 -11.14
C GLY A 324 21.98 -8.80 -12.26
N ARG A 325 22.33 -9.18 -13.49
CA ARG A 325 21.40 -9.24 -14.63
C ARG A 325 20.29 -10.26 -14.37
N SER A 326 20.66 -11.44 -13.88
CA SER A 326 19.70 -12.48 -13.53
C SER A 326 18.78 -12.06 -12.38
N MET A 327 19.33 -11.43 -11.33
CA MET A 327 18.57 -10.90 -10.20
C MET A 327 17.51 -9.87 -10.63
N ALA A 328 17.85 -8.99 -11.59
CA ALA A 328 16.94 -7.95 -12.06
C ALA A 328 15.68 -8.48 -12.79
N LEU A 329 15.73 -9.72 -13.27
CA LEU A 329 14.59 -10.37 -13.94
C LEU A 329 13.56 -10.92 -12.94
N PHE A 330 13.94 -11.18 -11.69
CA PHE A 330 13.00 -11.66 -10.68
C PHE A 330 12.14 -10.52 -10.14
N PRO A 331 10.83 -10.75 -9.94
CA PRO A 331 9.92 -9.80 -9.29
C PRO A 331 10.05 -9.86 -7.75
N LEU A 332 11.28 -9.91 -7.25
CA LEU A 332 11.60 -10.14 -5.84
C LEU A 332 12.62 -9.12 -5.34
N ASP A 333 12.69 -8.98 -4.02
CA ASP A 333 13.80 -8.25 -3.40
C ASP A 333 15.16 -8.83 -3.85
N PRO A 334 16.18 -7.99 -4.06
CA PRO A 334 17.51 -8.44 -4.46
C PRO A 334 18.12 -9.52 -3.56
N ILE A 335 17.82 -9.51 -2.26
CA ILE A 335 18.29 -10.53 -1.31
C ILE A 335 17.70 -11.90 -1.68
N PHE A 336 16.38 -11.98 -1.90
CA PHE A 336 15.72 -13.23 -2.28
C PHE A 336 16.17 -13.72 -3.65
N SER A 337 16.33 -12.79 -4.61
CA SER A 337 16.85 -13.12 -5.95
C SER A 337 18.26 -13.72 -5.85
N ARG A 338 19.13 -13.17 -5.01
CA ARG A 338 20.48 -13.72 -4.78
C ARG A 338 20.45 -15.11 -4.16
N ILE A 339 19.58 -15.31 -3.17
CA ILE A 339 19.41 -16.63 -2.52
C ILE A 339 18.98 -17.69 -3.54
N ILE A 340 18.01 -17.38 -4.42
CA ILE A 340 17.56 -18.31 -5.47
C ILE A 340 18.72 -18.68 -6.42
N ILE A 341 19.49 -17.69 -6.87
CA ILE A 341 20.62 -17.90 -7.80
C ILE A 341 21.70 -18.76 -7.18
N SER A 342 21.96 -18.61 -5.88
CA SER A 342 22.98 -19.38 -5.16
C SER A 342 22.52 -20.77 -4.75
N ALA A 343 21.21 -21.01 -4.60
CA ALA A 343 20.67 -22.27 -4.07
C ALA A 343 21.10 -23.55 -4.83
N PRO A 344 21.28 -23.56 -6.16
CA PRO A 344 21.79 -24.74 -6.88
C PRO A 344 23.17 -25.18 -6.42
N GLU A 345 24.07 -24.27 -6.07
CA GLU A 345 25.41 -24.57 -5.59
C GLU A 345 25.40 -25.36 -4.26
N TYR A 346 24.34 -25.14 -3.47
CA TYR A 346 24.12 -25.80 -2.18
C TYR A 346 23.16 -27.00 -2.26
N GLY A 347 22.64 -27.32 -3.46
CA GLY A 347 21.72 -28.45 -3.68
C GLY A 347 20.35 -28.29 -2.99
N CYS A 348 19.90 -27.06 -2.68
CA CYS A 348 18.67 -26.80 -1.91
C CYS A 348 17.67 -25.87 -2.64
N ILE A 349 17.65 -25.91 -3.98
CA ILE A 349 16.81 -25.00 -4.79
C ILE A 349 15.31 -25.16 -4.49
N ASN A 350 14.83 -26.39 -4.30
CA ASN A 350 13.41 -26.64 -4.04
C ASN A 350 12.98 -26.05 -2.67
N GLU A 351 13.80 -26.29 -1.64
CA GLU A 351 13.55 -25.78 -0.29
C GLU A 351 13.58 -24.23 -0.27
N ILE A 352 14.50 -23.64 -1.01
CA ILE A 352 14.59 -22.17 -1.12
C ILE A 352 13.40 -21.60 -1.86
N LEU A 353 12.95 -22.22 -2.96
CA LEU A 353 11.73 -21.75 -3.65
C LEU A 353 10.49 -21.84 -2.77
N ASP A 354 10.34 -22.97 -2.05
CA ASP A 354 9.25 -23.17 -1.09
C ASP A 354 9.32 -22.11 0.03
N LEU A 355 10.51 -21.84 0.56
CA LEU A 355 10.70 -20.84 1.62
C LEU A 355 10.38 -19.42 1.14
N ILE A 356 10.90 -19.01 -0.01
CA ILE A 356 10.67 -17.67 -0.54
C ILE A 356 9.20 -17.48 -0.90
N ALA A 357 8.53 -18.50 -1.44
CA ALA A 357 7.09 -18.48 -1.65
C ALA A 357 6.34 -18.22 -0.32
N MET A 358 6.70 -18.93 0.75
CA MET A 358 6.10 -18.73 2.07
C MET A 358 6.38 -17.33 2.67
N LEU A 359 7.58 -16.80 2.48
CA LEU A 359 7.97 -15.47 2.96
C LEU A 359 7.32 -14.33 2.14
N SER A 360 6.93 -14.63 0.90
CA SER A 360 6.26 -13.67 0.01
C SER A 360 4.74 -13.61 0.21
N THR A 361 4.19 -14.49 1.05
CA THR A 361 2.77 -14.45 1.40
C THR A 361 2.53 -13.57 2.62
N ASP A 362 1.34 -13.00 2.70
CA ASP A 362 0.86 -12.38 3.94
C ASP A 362 0.81 -13.44 5.04
N ASN A 363 0.66 -13.03 6.28
CA ASN A 363 0.71 -13.87 7.48
C ASN A 363 0.25 -15.32 7.29
N VAL A 364 1.16 -16.26 7.45
CA VAL A 364 0.90 -17.72 7.39
C VAL A 364 0.00 -18.15 8.56
N TYR A 365 0.17 -17.54 9.71
CA TYR A 365 -0.64 -17.81 10.89
C TYR A 365 -1.87 -16.90 10.95
N LEU A 366 -3.04 -17.50 11.19
CA LEU A 366 -4.23 -16.72 11.55
C LEU A 366 -4.05 -16.21 12.99
N GLU A 367 -4.24 -14.92 13.18
CA GLU A 367 -4.31 -14.36 14.52
C GLU A 367 -5.53 -14.91 15.25
N PRO A 368 -5.33 -15.56 16.39
CA PRO A 368 -6.42 -16.14 17.13
C PRO A 368 -7.22 -15.07 17.88
N ASN A 369 -8.55 -15.21 17.88
CA ASN A 369 -9.40 -14.42 18.78
C ASN A 369 -9.02 -14.70 20.24
N GLN A 370 -9.22 -13.74 21.13
CA GLN A 370 -8.87 -13.86 22.56
C GLN A 370 -9.31 -15.18 23.19
N ASN A 371 -10.50 -15.69 22.85
CA ASN A 371 -11.06 -16.93 23.39
C ASN A 371 -10.40 -18.22 22.88
N ASN A 372 -9.61 -18.18 21.81
CA ASN A 372 -9.00 -19.35 21.20
C ASN A 372 -7.46 -19.22 21.08
N ARG A 373 -6.87 -18.28 21.78
CA ARG A 373 -5.46 -17.92 21.68
C ARG A 373 -4.56 -19.10 22.05
N ASP A 374 -4.82 -19.71 23.21
CA ASP A 374 -3.99 -20.82 23.71
C ASP A 374 -4.08 -22.05 22.83
N VAL A 375 -5.29 -22.35 22.30
CA VAL A 375 -5.50 -23.45 21.38
C VAL A 375 -4.75 -23.23 20.06
N ALA A 376 -4.76 -22.02 19.53
CA ALA A 376 -4.05 -21.68 18.31
C ALA A 376 -2.53 -21.77 18.51
N TYR A 377 -2.01 -21.22 19.59
CA TYR A 377 -0.58 -21.33 19.91
C TYR A 377 -0.14 -22.77 20.12
N ALA A 378 -0.93 -23.59 20.79
CA ALA A 378 -0.63 -25.01 20.95
C ALA A 378 -0.58 -25.77 19.61
N GLN A 379 -1.40 -25.38 18.62
CA GLN A 379 -1.34 -25.93 17.27
C GLN A 379 -0.11 -25.43 16.50
N HIS A 380 0.20 -24.12 16.57
CA HIS A 380 1.36 -23.53 15.91
C HIS A 380 2.67 -24.12 16.46
N ASN A 381 2.77 -24.34 17.76
CA ASN A 381 3.95 -24.92 18.41
C ASN A 381 4.31 -26.34 17.90
N LYS A 382 3.36 -27.09 17.31
CA LYS A 382 3.65 -28.39 16.68
C LYS A 382 4.59 -28.28 15.49
N PHE A 383 4.63 -27.12 14.87
CA PHE A 383 5.51 -26.86 13.71
C PHE A 383 6.85 -26.26 14.12
N HIS A 384 6.94 -25.74 15.33
CA HIS A 384 8.16 -25.07 15.79
C HIS A 384 9.39 -25.95 15.58
N MET A 385 10.41 -25.33 14.99
CA MET A 385 11.72 -25.96 14.75
C MET A 385 12.79 -25.15 15.51
N SER A 386 13.65 -25.85 16.24
CA SER A 386 14.74 -25.23 17.02
C SER A 386 15.77 -24.50 16.15
N TYR A 387 15.80 -24.81 14.85
CA TYR A 387 16.68 -24.17 13.87
C TYR A 387 16.20 -22.82 13.38
N GLY A 388 15.00 -22.37 13.80
CA GLY A 388 14.46 -21.03 13.50
C GLY A 388 13.19 -21.03 12.65
N ASP A 389 12.68 -19.80 12.40
CA ASP A 389 11.37 -19.59 11.77
C ASP A 389 11.32 -20.08 10.31
N HIS A 390 12.42 -19.94 9.57
CA HIS A 390 12.50 -20.41 8.18
C HIS A 390 12.26 -21.92 8.07
N PHE A 391 12.85 -22.70 8.96
CA PHE A 391 12.62 -24.15 9.00
C PHE A 391 11.21 -24.49 9.48
N THR A 392 10.64 -23.69 10.35
CA THR A 392 9.24 -23.81 10.77
C THR A 392 8.30 -23.60 9.58
N LEU A 393 8.53 -22.58 8.76
CA LEU A 393 7.75 -22.31 7.54
C LEU A 393 7.87 -23.44 6.52
N LEU A 394 9.08 -23.97 6.28
CA LEU A 394 9.30 -25.11 5.38
C LEU A 394 8.54 -26.35 5.87
N LYS A 395 8.56 -26.64 7.17
CA LYS A 395 7.81 -27.76 7.77
C LYS A 395 6.30 -27.59 7.57
N ILE A 396 5.76 -26.40 7.77
CA ILE A 396 4.35 -26.09 7.53
C ILE A 396 4.00 -26.38 6.07
N TYR A 397 4.78 -25.84 5.14
CA TYR A 397 4.53 -25.99 3.71
C TYR A 397 4.65 -27.44 3.25
N SER A 398 5.67 -28.18 3.71
CA SER A 398 5.82 -29.60 3.41
C SER A 398 4.62 -30.43 3.89
N GLN A 399 4.12 -30.18 5.09
CA GLN A 399 2.92 -30.87 5.60
C GLN A 399 1.66 -30.46 4.84
N TYR A 400 1.53 -29.19 4.45
CA TYR A 400 0.43 -28.74 3.61
C TYR A 400 0.42 -29.43 2.24
N ARG A 401 1.58 -29.54 1.58
CA ARG A 401 1.69 -30.25 0.29
C ARG A 401 1.24 -31.70 0.38
N ASN A 402 1.55 -32.37 1.48
CA ASN A 402 1.24 -33.80 1.73
C ASN A 402 -0.16 -34.01 2.33
N ALA A 403 -0.90 -32.96 2.65
CA ALA A 403 -2.23 -33.08 3.23
C ALA A 403 -3.28 -33.49 2.17
N ASN A 404 -4.05 -34.54 2.45
CA ASN A 404 -5.15 -35.00 1.59
C ASN A 404 -6.30 -33.97 1.49
N ASP A 405 -6.58 -33.26 2.57
CA ASP A 405 -7.60 -32.20 2.63
C ASP A 405 -6.96 -30.89 3.10
N LYS A 406 -6.63 -30.03 2.14
CA LYS A 406 -5.99 -28.74 2.37
C LYS A 406 -6.88 -27.79 3.18
N LYS A 407 -8.21 -27.78 2.95
CA LYS A 407 -9.14 -26.93 3.70
C LYS A 407 -9.21 -27.34 5.17
N LYS A 408 -9.26 -28.65 5.44
CA LYS A 408 -9.24 -29.18 6.79
C LYS A 408 -7.92 -28.86 7.49
N PHE A 409 -6.78 -28.95 6.75
CA PHE A 409 -5.46 -28.60 7.25
C PHE A 409 -5.43 -27.14 7.77
N HIS A 410 -5.82 -26.16 6.94
CA HIS A 410 -5.87 -24.74 7.35
C HIS A 410 -6.78 -24.53 8.56
N LYS A 411 -8.00 -25.08 8.55
CA LYS A 411 -8.97 -24.90 9.62
C LYS A 411 -8.51 -25.48 10.95
N THR A 412 -7.95 -26.70 10.92
CA THR A 412 -7.50 -27.41 12.13
C THR A 412 -6.29 -26.74 12.75
N LEU A 413 -5.38 -26.25 11.94
CA LEU A 413 -4.12 -25.67 12.40
C LEU A 413 -4.16 -24.13 12.54
N LYS A 414 -5.31 -23.52 12.27
CA LYS A 414 -5.48 -22.07 12.34
C LYS A 414 -4.43 -21.32 11.48
N LEU A 415 -4.24 -21.81 10.25
CA LEU A 415 -3.37 -21.18 9.26
C LEU A 415 -4.19 -20.36 8.26
N SER A 416 -3.54 -19.37 7.64
CA SER A 416 -4.14 -18.58 6.57
C SER A 416 -4.43 -19.46 5.34
N TYR A 417 -5.41 -19.07 4.52
CA TYR A 417 -5.66 -19.66 3.20
C TYR A 417 -4.85 -18.99 2.08
N SER A 418 -3.94 -18.09 2.44
CA SER A 418 -3.21 -17.24 1.49
C SER A 418 -1.98 -17.91 0.86
N PHE A 419 -1.66 -19.16 1.20
CA PHE A 419 -0.50 -19.87 0.65
C PHE A 419 -0.86 -21.22 0.07
#